data_0155cdabcd37502f8ea820ef26e74134
#
_entry.id   0155cdabcd37502f8ea820ef26e74134
#
_cell.length_a   1.000
_cell.length_b   1.000
_cell.length_c   1.000
_cell.angle_alpha   90.00
_cell.angle_beta   90.00
_cell.angle_gamma   90.00
#
_symmetry.space_group_name_H-M   'P 1'
#
loop_
_entity.id
_entity.type
_entity.pdbx_description
1 polymer ?
#
loop_
_entity_poly.entity_id
_entity_poly.type
_entity_poly.pdbx_seq_one_letter_code
_entity_poly.pdbx_strand_id
1 'polypeptide(L)'
;MNATAKLQELGQSLWLDNISRNMIDTGLLETYIRDFSITGLTSNPSIFTKAVAGGSDYDAQIASERATGATPEEIVLRLMVQDLRRAADLFAPIHAKTAGKDGWVSIEVSPYLLNDAKGSLEWAQQLHAQMDRPNAFVKIPGTSQGAVAIEEAIFQGIAINVTLLFSRDQYLAVAGAYMRGIERRILGGLDPKVRSVASVFVSRWDAAAAKQGRADLRNRLGLAVAADVWDAYQAVLASERWKTLASAGATPQTLLWASTGVKDPEADDTLYITALAAPETINTMPDATLRAFADHGKVPAAVGLDRDAGAALRRTASEGGLDVDALATQLQVEGGAAFVTAWDELLKRVEGKVTA
;
A
#
# COMPACT_ATOMS: atom_id res chain seq x y z
N MET A 1 27.94 -1.36 -0.80
CA MET A 1 26.50 -1.68 -0.97
C MET A 1 25.77 -1.00 0.20
N ASN A 2 24.78 -0.16 -0.10
CA ASN A 2 24.00 0.54 0.94
C ASN A 2 22.98 -0.42 1.61
N ALA A 3 22.33 0.03 2.69
CA ALA A 3 21.39 -0.80 3.44
C ALA A 3 20.18 -1.21 2.61
N THR A 4 19.70 -0.36 1.71
CA THR A 4 18.55 -0.64 0.84
C THR A 4 18.84 -1.78 -0.15
N ALA A 5 20.00 -1.79 -0.78
CA ALA A 5 20.40 -2.88 -1.69
C ALA A 5 20.56 -4.22 -0.95
N LYS A 6 21.10 -4.20 0.29
CA LYS A 6 21.20 -5.41 1.11
C LYS A 6 19.83 -5.97 1.48
N LEU A 7 18.85 -5.11 1.78
CA LEU A 7 17.50 -5.54 2.13
C LEU A 7 16.79 -6.15 0.91
N GLN A 8 17.01 -5.58 -0.29
CA GLN A 8 16.51 -6.15 -1.54
C GLN A 8 17.14 -7.53 -1.83
N GLU A 9 18.44 -7.70 -1.57
CA GLU A 9 19.12 -9.02 -1.73
C GLU A 9 18.57 -10.08 -0.77
N LEU A 10 18.05 -9.69 0.39
CA LEU A 10 17.35 -10.58 1.31
C LEU A 10 15.95 -10.99 0.81
N GLY A 11 15.49 -10.42 -0.29
CA GLY A 11 14.23 -10.77 -0.94
C GLY A 11 13.03 -9.93 -0.50
N GLN A 12 13.24 -8.79 0.18
CA GLN A 12 12.19 -7.80 0.42
C GLN A 12 12.24 -6.71 -0.64
N SER A 13 11.10 -6.41 -1.28
CA SER A 13 10.95 -5.29 -2.21
C SER A 13 10.78 -3.98 -1.46
N LEU A 14 11.46 -2.92 -1.92
CA LEU A 14 11.36 -1.59 -1.34
C LEU A 14 10.56 -0.68 -2.26
N TRP A 15 9.44 -0.18 -1.75
CA TRP A 15 8.61 0.76 -2.47
C TRP A 15 8.60 2.12 -1.79
N LEU A 16 8.42 3.17 -2.59
CA LEU A 16 8.29 4.53 -2.10
C LEU A 16 6.82 4.86 -1.85
N ASP A 17 6.46 5.34 -0.65
CA ASP A 17 5.13 5.89 -0.35
C ASP A 17 5.12 7.40 -0.59
N ASN A 18 5.37 7.78 -1.83
CA ASN A 18 5.36 9.17 -2.29
C ASN A 18 5.33 9.24 -3.81
N ILE A 19 4.74 10.32 -4.35
CA ILE A 19 4.82 10.75 -5.74
C ILE A 19 4.52 12.24 -5.84
N SER A 20 5.21 12.93 -6.71
CA SER A 20 4.85 14.26 -7.17
C SER A 20 5.36 14.46 -8.59
N ARG A 21 4.75 15.40 -9.30
CA ARG A 21 5.21 15.78 -10.65
C ARG A 21 6.65 16.25 -10.62
N ASN A 22 7.00 17.06 -9.63
CA ASN A 22 8.37 17.52 -9.43
C ASN A 22 9.38 16.38 -9.30
N MET A 23 9.07 15.33 -8.55
CA MET A 23 9.97 14.17 -8.44
C MET A 23 10.25 13.49 -9.78
N ILE A 24 9.25 13.46 -10.66
CA ILE A 24 9.40 12.88 -12.00
C ILE A 24 10.17 13.83 -12.90
N ASP A 25 9.81 15.12 -12.92
CA ASP A 25 10.38 16.12 -13.83
C ASP A 25 11.86 16.41 -13.54
N THR A 26 12.28 16.32 -12.28
CA THR A 26 13.67 16.54 -11.84
C THR A 26 14.55 15.28 -11.92
N GLY A 27 14.00 14.11 -12.25
CA GLY A 27 14.74 12.86 -12.25
C GLY A 27 15.03 12.30 -10.84
N LEU A 28 14.36 12.80 -9.81
CA LEU A 28 14.55 12.31 -8.43
C LEU A 28 14.06 10.88 -8.27
N LEU A 29 12.95 10.51 -8.94
CA LEU A 29 12.43 9.15 -8.89
C LEU A 29 13.40 8.15 -9.54
N GLU A 30 13.97 8.50 -10.69
CA GLU A 30 15.03 7.69 -11.35
C GLU A 30 16.26 7.54 -10.45
N THR A 31 16.64 8.59 -9.74
CA THR A 31 17.72 8.55 -8.76
C THR A 31 17.44 7.55 -7.64
N TYR A 32 16.21 7.54 -7.10
CA TYR A 32 15.82 6.57 -6.07
C TYR A 32 15.78 5.13 -6.58
N ILE A 33 15.29 4.92 -7.79
CA ILE A 33 15.34 3.61 -8.45
C ILE A 33 16.78 3.11 -8.55
N ARG A 34 17.67 3.94 -9.04
CA ARG A 34 19.08 3.57 -9.30
C ARG A 34 19.89 3.42 -8.00
N ASP A 35 19.77 4.38 -7.07
CA ASP A 35 20.71 4.52 -5.96
C ASP A 35 20.17 3.92 -4.66
N PHE A 36 18.84 3.83 -4.48
CA PHE A 36 18.19 3.32 -3.27
C PHE A 36 17.42 2.02 -3.49
N SER A 37 17.58 1.38 -4.65
CA SER A 37 16.97 0.08 -4.97
C SER A 37 15.43 0.09 -4.85
N ILE A 38 14.78 1.22 -5.14
CA ILE A 38 13.33 1.30 -5.14
C ILE A 38 12.77 0.58 -6.37
N THR A 39 11.82 -0.32 -6.14
CA THR A 39 11.25 -1.18 -7.18
C THR A 39 9.76 -0.96 -7.42
N GLY A 40 9.14 -0.01 -6.73
CA GLY A 40 7.75 0.36 -6.94
C GLY A 40 7.36 1.58 -6.10
N LEU A 41 6.12 2.02 -6.22
CA LEU A 41 5.59 3.08 -5.38
C LEU A 41 4.10 2.91 -5.07
N THR A 42 3.71 3.50 -3.94
CA THR A 42 2.31 3.68 -3.54
C THR A 42 1.94 5.14 -3.50
N SER A 43 0.69 5.44 -3.81
CA SER A 43 0.09 6.75 -3.64
C SER A 43 -1.18 6.66 -2.79
N ASN A 44 -1.63 7.80 -2.32
CA ASN A 44 -2.90 7.97 -1.61
C ASN A 44 -3.33 9.46 -1.69
N PRO A 45 -4.57 9.81 -1.30
CA PRO A 45 -5.04 11.19 -1.37
C PRO A 45 -4.14 12.20 -0.65
N SER A 46 -3.62 11.87 0.53
CA SER A 46 -2.76 12.78 1.31
C SER A 46 -1.45 13.11 0.61
N ILE A 47 -0.89 12.17 -0.17
CA ILE A 47 0.31 12.39 -0.98
C ILE A 47 0.02 13.42 -2.06
N PHE A 48 -1.07 13.24 -2.82
CA PHE A 48 -1.45 14.19 -3.87
C PHE A 48 -1.86 15.56 -3.31
N THR A 49 -2.53 15.62 -2.15
CA THR A 49 -2.82 16.87 -1.46
C THR A 49 -1.54 17.68 -1.19
N LYS A 50 -0.50 17.00 -0.68
CA LYS A 50 0.80 17.63 -0.43
C LYS A 50 1.50 18.02 -1.74
N ALA A 51 1.48 17.17 -2.75
CA ALA A 51 2.11 17.41 -4.04
C ALA A 51 1.49 18.64 -4.73
N VAL A 52 0.16 18.74 -4.78
CA VAL A 52 -0.56 19.88 -5.36
C VAL A 52 -0.37 21.16 -4.52
N ALA A 53 -0.19 21.04 -3.19
CA ALA A 53 0.07 22.18 -2.31
C ALA A 53 1.52 22.69 -2.40
N GLY A 54 2.46 21.83 -2.77
CA GLY A 54 3.90 22.08 -2.65
C GLY A 54 4.51 23.04 -3.68
N GLY A 55 3.74 23.46 -4.70
CA GLY A 55 4.26 24.31 -5.74
C GLY A 55 3.26 24.61 -6.85
N SER A 56 3.77 25.04 -8.01
CA SER A 56 2.99 25.42 -9.21
C SER A 56 2.98 24.33 -10.30
N ASP A 57 3.56 23.16 -10.05
CA ASP A 57 3.76 22.11 -11.07
C ASP A 57 2.46 21.59 -11.69
N TYR A 58 1.34 21.78 -11.00
CA TYR A 58 0.00 21.34 -11.42
C TYR A 58 -0.86 22.49 -11.98
N ASP A 59 -0.47 23.75 -11.79
CA ASP A 59 -1.34 24.90 -12.03
C ASP A 59 -1.75 25.04 -13.50
N ALA A 60 -0.83 24.85 -14.42
CA ALA A 60 -1.10 24.95 -15.86
C ALA A 60 -2.11 23.87 -16.32
N GLN A 61 -1.98 22.64 -15.81
CA GLN A 61 -2.91 21.57 -16.15
C GLN A 61 -4.28 21.81 -15.50
N ILE A 62 -4.33 22.21 -14.22
CA ILE A 62 -5.58 22.54 -13.53
C ILE A 62 -6.35 23.63 -14.31
N ALA A 63 -5.65 24.70 -14.72
CA ALA A 63 -6.26 25.78 -15.49
C ALA A 63 -6.79 25.29 -16.85
N SER A 64 -6.02 24.49 -17.57
CA SER A 64 -6.41 23.91 -18.86
C SER A 64 -7.63 22.99 -18.74
N GLU A 65 -7.65 22.09 -17.75
CA GLU A 65 -8.76 21.15 -17.54
C GLU A 65 -10.05 21.89 -17.14
N ARG A 66 -9.97 22.91 -16.32
CA ARG A 66 -11.11 23.76 -15.98
C ARG A 66 -11.70 24.48 -17.19
N ALA A 67 -10.86 24.94 -18.09
CA ALA A 67 -11.33 25.60 -19.32
C ALA A 67 -12.18 24.66 -20.20
N THR A 68 -12.04 23.34 -20.03
CA THR A 68 -12.92 22.33 -20.70
C THR A 68 -14.22 22.06 -19.94
N GLY A 69 -14.42 22.64 -18.77
CA GLY A 69 -15.60 22.40 -17.90
C GLY A 69 -15.46 21.15 -17.01
N ALA A 70 -14.26 20.60 -16.86
CA ALA A 70 -14.04 19.42 -16.01
C ALA A 70 -14.32 19.75 -14.53
N THR A 71 -14.94 18.81 -13.82
CA THR A 71 -15.19 18.89 -12.39
C THR A 71 -13.87 18.76 -11.60
N PRO A 72 -13.79 19.24 -10.34
CA PRO A 72 -12.60 19.05 -9.50
C PRO A 72 -12.18 17.60 -9.37
N GLU A 73 -13.11 16.67 -9.25
CA GLU A 73 -12.83 15.23 -9.15
C GLU A 73 -12.23 14.68 -10.44
N GLU A 74 -12.75 15.06 -11.60
CA GLU A 74 -12.18 14.68 -12.91
C GLU A 74 -10.78 15.24 -13.09
N ILE A 75 -10.54 16.49 -12.65
CA ILE A 75 -9.22 17.11 -12.71
C ILE A 75 -8.25 16.34 -11.83
N VAL A 76 -8.59 16.10 -10.56
CA VAL A 76 -7.75 15.32 -9.64
C VAL A 76 -7.42 13.96 -10.23
N LEU A 77 -8.40 13.25 -10.75
CA LEU A 77 -8.20 11.93 -11.37
C LEU A 77 -7.21 12.00 -12.54
N ARG A 78 -7.34 13.01 -13.43
CA ARG A 78 -6.44 13.19 -14.57
C ARG A 78 -5.01 13.54 -14.14
N LEU A 79 -4.84 14.35 -13.07
CA LEU A 79 -3.53 14.63 -12.48
C LEU A 79 -2.88 13.35 -11.97
N MET A 80 -3.62 12.54 -11.19
CA MET A 80 -3.15 11.28 -10.61
C MET A 80 -2.77 10.28 -11.69
N VAL A 81 -3.65 10.07 -12.68
CA VAL A 81 -3.41 9.14 -13.78
C VAL A 81 -2.18 9.53 -14.59
N GLN A 82 -2.02 10.84 -14.91
CA GLN A 82 -0.87 11.31 -15.67
C GLN A 82 0.45 11.05 -14.95
N ASP A 83 0.55 11.41 -13.68
CA ASP A 83 1.81 11.24 -12.93
C ASP A 83 2.11 9.76 -12.67
N LEU A 84 1.09 8.95 -12.35
CA LEU A 84 1.27 7.52 -12.12
C LEU A 84 1.58 6.74 -13.41
N ARG A 85 1.04 7.13 -14.56
CA ARG A 85 1.46 6.55 -15.86
C ARG A 85 2.94 6.80 -16.12
N ARG A 86 3.40 8.02 -15.92
CA ARG A 86 4.82 8.38 -16.07
C ARG A 86 5.71 7.60 -15.09
N ALA A 87 5.29 7.48 -13.83
CA ALA A 87 5.99 6.64 -12.86
C ALA A 87 5.98 5.15 -13.26
N ALA A 88 4.86 4.62 -13.75
CA ALA A 88 4.78 3.25 -14.26
C ALA A 88 5.78 3.00 -15.40
N ASP A 89 5.95 3.97 -16.30
CA ASP A 89 6.92 3.88 -17.39
C ASP A 89 8.36 3.80 -16.87
N LEU A 90 8.70 4.52 -15.79
CA LEU A 90 10.02 4.44 -15.14
C LEU A 90 10.26 3.09 -14.47
N PHE A 91 9.24 2.45 -13.93
CA PHE A 91 9.33 1.11 -13.33
C PHE A 91 9.17 -0.04 -14.32
N ALA A 92 8.75 0.23 -15.57
CA ALA A 92 8.54 -0.80 -16.59
C ALA A 92 9.76 -1.72 -16.85
N PRO A 93 11.01 -1.23 -16.85
CA PRO A 93 12.19 -2.10 -17.00
C PRO A 93 12.32 -3.10 -15.85
N ILE A 94 12.01 -2.71 -14.60
CA ILE A 94 12.03 -3.58 -13.43
C ILE A 94 10.91 -4.62 -13.54
N HIS A 95 9.72 -4.19 -13.93
CA HIS A 95 8.58 -5.07 -14.13
C HIS A 95 8.89 -6.15 -15.17
N ALA A 96 9.45 -5.78 -16.31
CA ALA A 96 9.84 -6.73 -17.34
C ALA A 96 10.94 -7.69 -16.85
N LYS A 97 12.00 -7.17 -16.20
CA LYS A 97 13.12 -7.96 -15.68
C LYS A 97 12.69 -8.98 -14.62
N THR A 98 11.70 -8.63 -13.80
CA THR A 98 11.20 -9.49 -12.71
C THR A 98 10.00 -10.36 -13.11
N ALA A 99 9.64 -10.39 -14.39
CA ALA A 99 8.45 -11.08 -14.91
C ALA A 99 7.17 -10.69 -14.14
N GLY A 100 7.04 -9.40 -13.82
CA GLY A 100 5.91 -8.83 -13.08
C GLY A 100 5.90 -9.14 -11.59
N LYS A 101 6.99 -9.67 -11.01
CA LYS A 101 7.08 -9.82 -9.54
C LYS A 101 7.16 -8.45 -8.87
N ASP A 102 7.84 -7.49 -9.47
CA ASP A 102 8.05 -6.14 -8.97
C ASP A 102 7.90 -5.09 -10.09
N GLY A 103 8.19 -3.83 -9.83
CA GLY A 103 8.09 -2.74 -10.82
C GLY A 103 6.70 -2.12 -10.91
N TRP A 104 5.98 -1.99 -9.80
CA TRP A 104 4.58 -1.58 -9.75
C TRP A 104 4.36 -0.17 -9.22
N VAL A 105 3.30 0.45 -9.71
CA VAL A 105 2.71 1.67 -9.13
C VAL A 105 1.28 1.40 -8.66
N SER A 106 0.74 2.21 -7.74
CA SER A 106 -0.63 2.03 -7.25
C SER A 106 -1.43 3.33 -7.34
N ILE A 107 -2.64 3.26 -7.94
CA ILE A 107 -3.66 4.32 -7.95
C ILE A 107 -4.86 3.90 -7.08
N GLU A 108 -5.38 4.79 -6.25
CA GLU A 108 -6.45 4.47 -5.29
C GLU A 108 -7.82 4.89 -5.81
N VAL A 109 -8.85 4.05 -5.58
CA VAL A 109 -10.25 4.41 -5.84
C VAL A 109 -10.68 5.57 -4.94
N SER A 110 -11.75 6.27 -5.30
CA SER A 110 -12.32 7.33 -4.47
C SER A 110 -12.62 6.82 -3.05
N PRO A 111 -12.17 7.53 -2.00
CA PRO A 111 -12.40 7.09 -0.63
C PRO A 111 -13.88 7.15 -0.21
N TYR A 112 -14.73 7.83 -0.96
CA TYR A 112 -16.19 7.81 -0.74
C TYR A 112 -16.79 6.42 -0.96
N LEU A 113 -16.08 5.52 -1.69
CA LEU A 113 -16.54 4.17 -2.03
C LEU A 113 -16.16 3.12 -0.99
N LEU A 114 -15.64 3.51 0.19
CA LEU A 114 -15.15 2.61 1.23
C LEU A 114 -16.12 1.47 1.60
N ASN A 115 -17.42 1.76 1.55
CA ASN A 115 -18.50 0.82 1.89
C ASN A 115 -19.44 0.53 0.69
N ASP A 116 -18.97 0.76 -0.53
CA ASP A 116 -19.72 0.51 -1.76
C ASP A 116 -18.93 -0.46 -2.67
N ALA A 117 -19.32 -1.72 -2.64
CA ALA A 117 -18.66 -2.77 -3.43
C ALA A 117 -18.84 -2.54 -4.94
N LYS A 118 -20.04 -2.15 -5.37
CA LYS A 118 -20.33 -1.93 -6.78
C LYS A 118 -19.59 -0.70 -7.32
N GLY A 119 -19.67 0.42 -6.61
CA GLY A 119 -18.96 1.65 -6.98
C GLY A 119 -17.45 1.45 -6.99
N SER A 120 -16.90 0.71 -6.01
CA SER A 120 -15.47 0.38 -5.96
C SER A 120 -15.03 -0.43 -7.19
N LEU A 121 -15.84 -1.39 -7.63
CA LEU A 121 -15.54 -2.18 -8.83
C LEU A 121 -15.62 -1.33 -10.11
N GLU A 122 -16.67 -0.54 -10.28
CA GLU A 122 -16.85 0.35 -11.45
C GLU A 122 -15.69 1.35 -11.55
N TRP A 123 -15.29 1.92 -10.42
CA TRP A 123 -14.15 2.82 -10.37
C TRP A 123 -12.82 2.10 -10.66
N ALA A 124 -12.65 0.88 -10.15
CA ALA A 124 -11.47 0.07 -10.44
C ALA A 124 -11.33 -0.26 -11.93
N GLN A 125 -12.43 -0.59 -12.60
CA GLN A 125 -12.46 -0.81 -14.06
C GLN A 125 -12.08 0.47 -14.84
N GLN A 126 -12.61 1.61 -14.42
CA GLN A 126 -12.30 2.91 -15.02
C GLN A 126 -10.83 3.28 -14.83
N LEU A 127 -10.30 3.14 -13.61
CA LEU A 127 -8.89 3.43 -13.30
C LEU A 127 -7.94 2.50 -14.06
N HIS A 128 -8.25 1.21 -14.11
CA HIS A 128 -7.46 0.23 -14.86
C HIS A 128 -7.37 0.59 -16.34
N ALA A 129 -8.51 0.94 -16.95
CA ALA A 129 -8.56 1.37 -18.35
C ALA A 129 -7.80 2.70 -18.57
N GLN A 130 -7.96 3.67 -17.65
CA GLN A 130 -7.26 4.96 -17.77
C GLN A 130 -5.76 4.85 -17.51
N MET A 131 -5.33 3.98 -16.59
CA MET A 131 -3.90 3.75 -16.36
C MET A 131 -3.20 3.16 -17.58
N ASP A 132 -3.85 2.25 -18.30
CA ASP A 132 -3.31 1.67 -19.55
C ASP A 132 -1.82 1.29 -19.43
N ARG A 133 -1.46 0.63 -18.33
CA ARG A 133 -0.11 0.15 -18.01
C ARG A 133 -0.19 -1.21 -17.31
N PRO A 134 0.61 -2.20 -17.75
CA PRO A 134 0.56 -3.56 -17.21
C PRO A 134 1.05 -3.64 -15.74
N ASN A 135 1.76 -2.63 -15.28
CA ASN A 135 2.36 -2.53 -13.95
C ASN A 135 1.67 -1.50 -13.05
N ALA A 136 0.36 -1.36 -13.18
CA ALA A 136 -0.45 -0.48 -12.35
C ALA A 136 -1.45 -1.32 -11.52
N PHE A 137 -1.35 -1.21 -10.20
CA PHE A 137 -2.39 -1.70 -9.28
C PHE A 137 -3.49 -0.66 -9.11
N VAL A 138 -4.73 -1.13 -9.05
CA VAL A 138 -5.81 -0.34 -8.46
C VAL A 138 -5.89 -0.65 -6.97
N LYS A 139 -5.94 0.39 -6.14
CA LYS A 139 -5.94 0.27 -4.69
C LYS A 139 -7.36 0.34 -4.16
N ILE A 140 -7.80 -0.72 -3.45
CA ILE A 140 -9.16 -0.86 -2.89
C ILE A 140 -9.02 -1.14 -1.37
N PRO A 141 -9.80 -0.45 -0.50
CA PRO A 141 -9.82 -0.74 0.92
C PRO A 141 -10.28 -2.17 1.25
N GLY A 142 -9.60 -2.83 2.18
CA GLY A 142 -9.92 -4.20 2.63
C GLY A 142 -11.08 -4.27 3.63
N THR A 143 -12.16 -3.54 3.39
CA THR A 143 -13.42 -3.65 4.13
C THR A 143 -14.21 -4.87 3.69
N SER A 144 -15.30 -5.21 4.39
CA SER A 144 -16.20 -6.28 3.96
C SER A 144 -16.78 -6.05 2.56
N GLN A 145 -17.14 -4.81 2.23
CA GLN A 145 -17.61 -4.44 0.89
C GLN A 145 -16.46 -4.42 -0.12
N GLY A 146 -15.29 -3.93 0.30
CA GLY A 146 -14.09 -3.97 -0.52
C GLY A 146 -13.68 -5.40 -0.91
N ALA A 147 -13.82 -6.38 -0.01
CA ALA A 147 -13.52 -7.78 -0.31
C ALA A 147 -14.39 -8.34 -1.46
N VAL A 148 -15.66 -7.92 -1.56
CA VAL A 148 -16.54 -8.29 -2.68
C VAL A 148 -16.03 -7.67 -4.00
N ALA A 149 -15.68 -6.38 -3.98
CA ALA A 149 -15.11 -5.70 -5.14
C ALA A 149 -13.77 -6.29 -5.58
N ILE A 150 -12.91 -6.66 -4.61
CA ILE A 150 -11.59 -7.27 -4.85
C ILE A 150 -11.76 -8.62 -5.56
N GLU A 151 -12.64 -9.51 -5.08
CA GLU A 151 -12.88 -10.80 -5.73
C GLU A 151 -13.29 -10.62 -7.20
N GLU A 152 -14.22 -9.72 -7.46
CA GLU A 152 -14.73 -9.48 -8.82
C GLU A 152 -13.66 -8.82 -9.71
N ALA A 153 -12.93 -7.83 -9.20
CA ALA A 153 -11.83 -7.17 -9.92
C ALA A 153 -10.72 -8.17 -10.31
N ILE A 154 -10.32 -9.05 -9.38
CA ILE A 154 -9.35 -10.12 -9.66
C ILE A 154 -9.91 -11.09 -10.71
N PHE A 155 -11.18 -11.48 -10.60
CA PHE A 155 -11.82 -12.32 -11.64
C PHE A 155 -11.77 -11.65 -13.02
N GLN A 156 -11.93 -10.34 -13.10
CA GLN A 156 -11.82 -9.59 -14.35
C GLN A 156 -10.38 -9.36 -14.85
N GLY A 157 -9.36 -9.73 -14.05
CA GLY A 157 -7.96 -9.59 -14.43
C GLY A 157 -7.33 -8.26 -14.03
N ILE A 158 -7.98 -7.49 -13.16
CA ILE A 158 -7.47 -6.22 -12.65
C ILE A 158 -6.54 -6.50 -11.49
N ALA A 159 -5.29 -6.05 -11.57
CA ALA A 159 -4.32 -6.16 -10.49
C ALA A 159 -4.70 -5.23 -9.33
N ILE A 160 -4.74 -5.77 -8.09
CA ILE A 160 -5.28 -5.07 -6.93
C ILE A 160 -4.25 -4.92 -5.81
N ASN A 161 -4.10 -3.69 -5.29
CA ASN A 161 -3.47 -3.39 -4.01
C ASN A 161 -4.56 -3.22 -2.95
N VAL A 162 -4.69 -4.21 -2.06
CA VAL A 162 -5.66 -4.10 -0.95
C VAL A 162 -5.07 -3.22 0.15
N THR A 163 -5.78 -2.17 0.56
CA THR A 163 -5.30 -1.21 1.57
C THR A 163 -6.14 -1.20 2.85
N LEU A 164 -5.69 -0.46 3.86
CA LEU A 164 -6.34 -0.33 5.17
C LEU A 164 -6.56 -1.66 5.90
N LEU A 165 -5.55 -2.53 5.88
CA LEU A 165 -5.55 -3.75 6.68
C LEU A 165 -4.82 -3.51 7.99
N PHE A 166 -5.42 -3.95 9.10
CA PHE A 166 -4.92 -3.75 10.45
C PHE A 166 -4.86 -5.05 11.27
N SER A 167 -5.42 -6.16 10.80
CA SER A 167 -5.42 -7.40 11.57
C SER A 167 -5.24 -8.64 10.71
N ARG A 168 -4.94 -9.75 11.39
CA ARG A 168 -4.92 -11.09 10.82
C ARG A 168 -6.23 -11.42 10.09
N ASP A 169 -7.37 -11.15 10.74
CA ASP A 169 -8.69 -11.52 10.20
C ASP A 169 -9.04 -10.68 8.96
N GLN A 170 -8.72 -9.39 8.98
CA GLN A 170 -8.89 -8.54 7.80
C GLN A 170 -8.00 -9.02 6.64
N TYR A 171 -6.74 -9.40 6.93
CA TYR A 171 -5.87 -10.00 5.92
C TYR A 171 -6.44 -11.31 5.36
N LEU A 172 -6.86 -12.24 6.23
CA LEU A 172 -7.41 -13.54 5.79
C LEU A 172 -8.68 -13.38 4.95
N ALA A 173 -9.54 -12.41 5.29
CA ALA A 173 -10.75 -12.12 4.53
C ALA A 173 -10.42 -11.71 3.08
N VAL A 174 -9.45 -10.81 2.89
CA VAL A 174 -9.07 -10.33 1.55
C VAL A 174 -8.20 -11.34 0.79
N ALA A 175 -7.37 -12.12 1.48
CA ALA A 175 -6.64 -13.24 0.87
C ALA A 175 -7.62 -14.31 0.35
N GLY A 176 -8.69 -14.57 1.11
CA GLY A 176 -9.79 -15.43 0.67
C GLY A 176 -10.51 -14.89 -0.56
N ALA A 177 -10.81 -13.59 -0.61
CA ALA A 177 -11.42 -12.92 -1.77
C ALA A 177 -10.52 -13.01 -3.01
N TYR A 178 -9.23 -12.74 -2.85
CA TYR A 178 -8.23 -12.91 -3.91
C TYR A 178 -8.24 -14.34 -4.46
N MET A 179 -8.14 -15.34 -3.58
CA MET A 179 -8.12 -16.75 -4.01
C MET A 179 -9.41 -17.14 -4.74
N ARG A 180 -10.60 -16.70 -4.27
CA ARG A 180 -11.87 -16.96 -4.99
C ARG A 180 -11.89 -16.32 -6.38
N GLY A 181 -11.39 -15.10 -6.54
CA GLY A 181 -11.24 -14.48 -7.84
C GLY A 181 -10.36 -15.29 -8.78
N ILE A 182 -9.22 -15.82 -8.30
CA ILE A 182 -8.32 -16.70 -9.05
C ILE A 182 -8.99 -18.05 -9.37
N GLU A 183 -9.67 -18.69 -8.41
CA GLU A 183 -10.42 -19.93 -8.63
C GLU A 183 -11.44 -19.77 -9.77
N ARG A 184 -12.19 -18.67 -9.77
CA ARG A 184 -13.16 -18.36 -10.83
C ARG A 184 -12.47 -18.18 -12.18
N ARG A 185 -11.29 -17.59 -12.25
CA ARG A 185 -10.50 -17.47 -13.49
C ARG A 185 -10.09 -18.83 -14.03
N ILE A 186 -9.55 -19.70 -13.16
CA ILE A 186 -9.12 -21.06 -13.52
C ILE A 186 -10.33 -21.85 -14.06
N LEU A 187 -11.46 -21.81 -13.36
CA LEU A 187 -12.70 -22.48 -13.79
C LEU A 187 -13.22 -21.94 -15.12
N GLY A 188 -13.04 -20.66 -15.39
CA GLY A 188 -13.39 -19.98 -16.64
C GLY A 188 -12.37 -20.15 -17.77
N GLY A 189 -11.28 -20.88 -17.57
CA GLY A 189 -10.20 -21.04 -18.54
C GLY A 189 -9.40 -19.76 -18.82
N LEU A 190 -9.42 -18.79 -17.89
CA LEU A 190 -8.72 -17.52 -18.00
C LEU A 190 -7.32 -17.64 -17.34
N ASP A 191 -6.36 -16.79 -17.77
CA ASP A 191 -5.03 -16.74 -17.18
C ASP A 191 -5.11 -16.37 -15.68
N PRO A 192 -4.64 -17.25 -14.75
CA PRO A 192 -4.67 -16.98 -13.31
C PRO A 192 -3.58 -16.01 -12.84
N LYS A 193 -2.70 -15.52 -13.70
CA LYS A 193 -1.62 -14.59 -13.36
C LYS A 193 -2.13 -13.17 -13.15
N VAL A 194 -2.95 -12.96 -12.15
CA VAL A 194 -3.38 -11.62 -11.73
C VAL A 194 -2.68 -11.28 -10.42
N ARG A 195 -1.84 -10.25 -10.45
CA ARG A 195 -1.08 -9.83 -9.26
C ARG A 195 -1.97 -9.14 -8.24
N SER A 196 -1.66 -9.36 -6.97
CA SER A 196 -2.24 -8.60 -5.87
C SER A 196 -1.23 -8.40 -4.75
N VAL A 197 -1.41 -7.33 -3.99
CA VAL A 197 -0.69 -7.08 -2.73
C VAL A 197 -1.68 -6.75 -1.63
N ALA A 198 -1.33 -7.08 -0.39
CA ALA A 198 -2.12 -6.82 0.81
C ALA A 198 -1.36 -5.85 1.73
N SER A 199 -1.79 -4.59 1.79
CA SER A 199 -1.12 -3.50 2.51
C SER A 199 -1.59 -3.45 3.96
N VAL A 200 -0.73 -3.91 4.88
CA VAL A 200 -0.95 -3.93 6.33
C VAL A 200 -0.32 -2.71 6.97
N PHE A 201 -1.11 -1.96 7.73
CA PHE A 201 -0.71 -0.70 8.35
C PHE A 201 -0.10 -0.94 9.72
N VAL A 202 1.11 -0.44 9.96
CA VAL A 202 1.90 -0.75 11.17
C VAL A 202 1.93 0.39 12.18
N SER A 203 2.47 1.56 11.86
CA SER A 203 2.72 2.62 12.85
C SER A 203 1.46 3.22 13.48
N ARG A 204 0.29 3.03 12.88
CA ARG A 204 -0.98 3.53 13.47
C ARG A 204 -1.36 2.82 14.76
N TRP A 205 -0.98 1.56 14.92
CA TRP A 205 -1.15 0.80 16.15
C TRP A 205 -0.42 1.44 17.32
N ASP A 206 0.83 1.80 17.11
CA ASP A 206 1.67 2.41 18.14
C ASP A 206 1.18 3.83 18.48
N ALA A 207 0.73 4.58 17.49
CA ALA A 207 0.10 5.88 17.71
C ALA A 207 -1.21 5.76 18.54
N ALA A 208 -2.01 4.72 18.33
CA ALA A 208 -3.22 4.47 19.11
C ALA A 208 -2.90 4.04 20.54
N ALA A 209 -1.94 3.14 20.72
CA ALA A 209 -1.46 2.72 22.04
C ALA A 209 -0.92 3.91 22.86
N ALA A 210 -0.15 4.80 22.24
CA ALA A 210 0.35 6.02 22.87
C ALA A 210 -0.77 6.94 23.34
N LYS A 211 -1.82 7.14 22.53
CA LYS A 211 -3.02 7.92 22.93
C LYS A 211 -3.75 7.33 24.13
N GLN A 212 -3.68 6.02 24.34
CA GLN A 212 -4.27 5.32 25.48
C GLN A 212 -3.33 5.24 26.70
N GLY A 213 -2.18 5.91 26.66
CA GLY A 213 -1.21 5.92 27.77
C GLY A 213 -0.48 4.58 27.99
N ARG A 214 -0.48 3.67 27.01
CA ARG A 214 0.14 2.33 27.10
C ARG A 214 1.62 2.39 26.75
N ALA A 215 2.42 2.94 27.67
CA ALA A 215 3.88 3.03 27.52
C ALA A 215 4.57 1.65 27.34
N ASP A 216 3.98 0.60 27.89
CA ASP A 216 4.44 -0.79 27.78
C ASP A 216 4.32 -1.36 26.35
N LEU A 217 3.45 -0.77 25.52
CA LEU A 217 3.23 -1.15 24.12
C LEU A 217 3.94 -0.22 23.12
N ARG A 218 4.61 0.84 23.60
CA ARG A 218 5.25 1.88 22.78
C ARG A 218 6.17 1.26 21.72
N ASN A 219 5.96 1.61 20.47
CA ASN A 219 6.75 1.17 19.31
C ASN A 219 6.85 -0.37 19.13
N ARG A 220 5.90 -1.12 19.69
CA ARG A 220 5.92 -2.59 19.74
C ARG A 220 4.59 -3.23 19.30
N LEU A 221 3.45 -2.56 19.53
CA LEU A 221 2.14 -3.16 19.24
C LEU A 221 1.95 -3.37 17.75
N GLY A 222 2.32 -2.39 16.91
CA GLY A 222 2.28 -2.52 15.45
C GLY A 222 3.12 -3.68 14.95
N LEU A 223 4.31 -3.90 15.53
CA LEU A 223 5.18 -5.03 15.18
C LEU A 223 4.59 -6.38 15.63
N ALA A 224 3.93 -6.42 16.79
CA ALA A 224 3.27 -7.64 17.29
C ALA A 224 2.09 -8.05 16.40
N VAL A 225 1.31 -7.09 15.94
CA VAL A 225 0.23 -7.33 14.96
C VAL A 225 0.80 -7.74 13.59
N ALA A 226 1.88 -7.09 13.15
CA ALA A 226 2.54 -7.46 11.90
C ALA A 226 3.06 -8.91 11.94
N ALA A 227 3.61 -9.36 13.08
CA ALA A 227 4.05 -10.75 13.26
C ALA A 227 2.89 -11.76 13.14
N ASP A 228 1.71 -11.42 13.67
CA ASP A 228 0.53 -12.26 13.56
C ASP A 228 0.00 -12.34 12.11
N VAL A 229 -0.02 -11.22 11.42
CA VAL A 229 -0.41 -11.18 9.99
C VAL A 229 0.61 -11.94 9.13
N TRP A 230 1.90 -11.81 9.42
CA TRP A 230 2.94 -12.55 8.70
C TRP A 230 2.82 -14.06 8.89
N ASP A 231 2.51 -14.53 10.11
CA ASP A 231 2.19 -15.94 10.38
C ASP A 231 0.99 -16.41 9.55
N ALA A 232 -0.07 -15.62 9.49
CA ALA A 232 -1.24 -15.93 8.65
C ALA A 232 -0.88 -16.00 7.15
N TYR A 233 -0.03 -15.08 6.68
CA TYR A 233 0.47 -15.07 5.31
C TYR A 233 1.25 -16.36 4.99
N GLN A 234 2.18 -16.77 5.85
CA GLN A 234 2.92 -18.01 5.69
C GLN A 234 1.99 -19.24 5.70
N ALA A 235 0.98 -19.24 6.58
CA ALA A 235 -0.01 -20.32 6.63
C ALA A 235 -0.86 -20.40 5.36
N VAL A 236 -1.25 -19.26 4.79
CA VAL A 236 -1.95 -19.21 3.48
C VAL A 236 -1.08 -19.81 2.39
N LEU A 237 0.19 -19.40 2.29
CA LEU A 237 1.13 -19.93 1.28
C LEU A 237 1.41 -21.43 1.45
N ALA A 238 1.37 -21.95 2.67
CA ALA A 238 1.55 -23.36 2.97
C ALA A 238 0.28 -24.22 2.76
N SER A 239 -0.90 -23.59 2.59
CA SER A 239 -2.19 -24.29 2.48
C SER A 239 -2.31 -25.08 1.18
N GLU A 240 -3.03 -26.21 1.23
CA GLU A 240 -3.32 -27.02 0.04
C GLU A 240 -4.15 -26.23 -0.99
N ARG A 241 -5.04 -25.35 -0.53
CA ARG A 241 -5.82 -24.47 -1.41
C ARG A 241 -4.89 -23.60 -2.24
N TRP A 242 -3.92 -22.90 -1.60
CA TRP A 242 -2.98 -22.06 -2.31
C TRP A 242 -2.06 -22.87 -3.25
N LYS A 243 -1.53 -24.00 -2.80
CA LYS A 243 -0.67 -24.86 -3.63
C LYS A 243 -1.37 -25.31 -4.91
N THR A 244 -2.67 -25.61 -4.83
CA THR A 244 -3.48 -25.96 -6.00
C THR A 244 -3.55 -24.77 -7.01
N LEU A 245 -3.81 -23.55 -6.51
CA LEU A 245 -3.85 -22.36 -7.36
C LEU A 245 -2.47 -22.06 -7.97
N ALA A 246 -1.41 -22.16 -7.19
CA ALA A 246 -0.04 -21.95 -7.65
C ALA A 246 0.36 -22.97 -8.74
N SER A 247 -0.06 -24.25 -8.59
CA SER A 247 0.16 -25.27 -9.60
C SER A 247 -0.57 -24.99 -10.92
N ALA A 248 -1.67 -24.26 -10.87
CA ALA A 248 -2.39 -23.77 -12.05
C ALA A 248 -1.77 -22.48 -12.65
N GLY A 249 -0.69 -21.96 -12.06
CA GLY A 249 0.03 -20.78 -12.54
C GLY A 249 -0.32 -19.47 -11.84
N ALA A 250 -1.12 -19.48 -10.77
CA ALA A 250 -1.41 -18.29 -9.97
C ALA A 250 -0.17 -17.74 -9.28
N THR A 251 -0.17 -16.43 -9.01
CA THR A 251 0.89 -15.74 -8.25
C THR A 251 0.37 -15.35 -6.88
N PRO A 252 1.19 -15.34 -5.80
CA PRO A 252 0.69 -15.03 -4.46
C PRO A 252 0.23 -13.57 -4.35
N GLN A 253 -0.79 -13.33 -3.50
CA GLN A 253 -1.05 -11.98 -3.00
C GLN A 253 0.08 -11.64 -2.02
N THR A 254 1.01 -10.78 -2.46
CA THR A 254 2.20 -10.48 -1.68
C THR A 254 1.86 -9.55 -0.50
N LEU A 255 2.37 -9.89 0.69
CA LEU A 255 2.20 -9.05 1.87
C LEU A 255 3.03 -7.77 1.74
N LEU A 256 2.41 -6.62 2.01
CA LEU A 256 3.02 -5.31 1.93
C LEU A 256 2.88 -4.59 3.28
N TRP A 257 4.01 -4.16 3.84
CA TRP A 257 4.04 -3.32 5.03
C TRP A 257 3.85 -1.86 4.64
N ALA A 258 2.76 -1.27 5.13
CA ALA A 258 2.39 0.13 4.88
C ALA A 258 2.39 0.94 6.18
N SER A 259 2.41 2.27 6.05
CA SER A 259 2.47 3.17 7.21
C SER A 259 3.70 2.85 8.09
N THR A 260 4.87 2.76 7.47
CA THR A 260 6.14 2.36 8.12
C THR A 260 7.01 3.54 8.53
N GLY A 261 6.52 4.77 8.40
CA GLY A 261 7.16 5.96 8.97
C GLY A 261 6.95 6.01 10.49
N VAL A 262 8.04 6.18 11.23
CA VAL A 262 8.05 6.31 12.68
C VAL A 262 7.36 7.60 13.11
N LYS A 263 6.49 7.55 14.13
CA LYS A 263 5.75 8.70 14.66
C LYS A 263 6.31 9.22 15.98
N ASP A 264 7.06 8.40 16.67
CA ASP A 264 7.69 8.70 17.95
C ASP A 264 9.06 9.31 17.70
N PRO A 265 9.30 10.58 18.08
CA PRO A 265 10.59 11.25 17.82
C PRO A 265 11.76 10.68 18.63
N GLU A 266 11.49 9.86 19.66
CA GLU A 266 12.52 9.22 20.48
C GLU A 266 12.89 7.82 19.98
N ALA A 267 12.14 7.27 19.00
CA ALA A 267 12.44 5.98 18.42
C ALA A 267 13.42 6.10 17.24
N ASP A 268 14.10 4.99 16.94
CA ASP A 268 14.91 4.88 15.72
C ASP A 268 14.03 5.14 14.49
N ASP A 269 14.41 6.07 13.64
CA ASP A 269 13.66 6.50 12.48
C ASP A 269 13.59 5.43 11.36
N THR A 270 14.40 4.35 11.48
CA THR A 270 14.40 3.15 10.64
C THR A 270 13.70 1.94 11.25
N LEU A 271 13.11 2.08 12.45
CA LEU A 271 12.54 1.00 13.27
C LEU A 271 11.72 -0.01 12.47
N TYR A 272 10.69 0.47 11.75
CA TYR A 272 9.77 -0.44 11.04
C TYR A 272 10.39 -1.05 9.78
N ILE A 273 11.39 -0.41 9.19
CA ILE A 273 12.08 -1.01 8.04
C ILE A 273 12.96 -2.16 8.51
N THR A 274 13.71 -1.95 9.58
CA THR A 274 14.61 -2.95 10.18
C THR A 274 13.80 -4.13 10.76
N ALA A 275 12.76 -3.84 11.57
CA ALA A 275 12.00 -4.88 12.28
C ALA A 275 11.06 -5.69 11.38
N LEU A 276 10.65 -5.15 10.23
CA LEU A 276 9.76 -5.82 9.27
C LEU A 276 10.52 -6.45 8.10
N ALA A 277 11.84 -6.57 8.18
CA ALA A 277 12.65 -7.21 7.16
C ALA A 277 12.30 -8.71 7.04
N ALA A 278 11.64 -9.08 5.94
CA ALA A 278 11.23 -10.45 5.67
C ALA A 278 11.25 -10.73 4.16
N PRO A 279 11.76 -11.90 3.72
CA PRO A 279 11.73 -12.26 2.30
C PRO A 279 10.28 -12.42 1.80
N GLU A 280 10.11 -12.27 0.50
CA GLU A 280 8.79 -12.37 -0.17
C GLU A 280 7.73 -11.40 0.38
N THR A 281 8.18 -10.25 0.88
CA THR A 281 7.33 -9.14 1.32
C THR A 281 7.76 -7.83 0.64
N ILE A 282 6.91 -6.82 0.77
CA ILE A 282 7.17 -5.47 0.30
C ILE A 282 7.13 -4.52 1.50
N ASN A 283 8.00 -3.52 1.53
CA ASN A 283 7.89 -2.42 2.48
C ASN A 283 7.76 -1.11 1.71
N THR A 284 6.62 -0.42 1.86
CA THR A 284 6.42 0.92 1.27
C THR A 284 6.64 1.98 2.34
N MET A 285 7.60 2.86 2.10
CA MET A 285 8.09 3.80 3.10
C MET A 285 8.05 5.25 2.63
N PRO A 286 7.81 6.21 3.54
CA PRO A 286 7.92 7.63 3.23
C PRO A 286 9.34 8.03 2.80
N ASP A 287 9.46 9.11 2.02
CA ASP A 287 10.73 9.63 1.52
C ASP A 287 11.79 9.84 2.63
N ALA A 288 11.39 10.46 3.74
CA ALA A 288 12.31 10.68 4.87
C ALA A 288 12.84 9.37 5.45
N THR A 289 11.99 8.35 5.60
CA THR A 289 12.37 7.03 6.10
C THR A 289 13.30 6.30 5.12
N LEU A 290 13.03 6.40 3.81
CA LEU A 290 13.90 5.85 2.77
C LEU A 290 15.30 6.44 2.84
N ARG A 291 15.41 7.75 2.95
CA ARG A 291 16.71 8.45 3.05
C ARG A 291 17.45 8.08 4.33
N ALA A 292 16.76 8.04 5.46
CA ALA A 292 17.35 7.64 6.75
C ALA A 292 17.88 6.20 6.67
N PHE A 293 17.09 5.28 6.10
CA PHE A 293 17.51 3.90 5.95
C PHE A 293 18.68 3.73 4.95
N ALA A 294 18.72 4.52 3.88
CA ALA A 294 19.83 4.52 2.94
C ALA A 294 21.14 5.05 3.58
N ASP A 295 21.04 6.04 4.47
CA ASP A 295 22.17 6.68 5.15
C ASP A 295 22.75 5.83 6.29
N HIS A 296 21.92 5.41 7.23
CA HIS A 296 22.38 4.74 8.46
C HIS A 296 21.62 3.47 8.83
N GLY A 297 20.68 3.00 7.97
CA GLY A 297 19.89 1.81 8.20
C GLY A 297 20.75 0.56 8.40
N LYS A 298 20.24 -0.36 9.24
CA LYS A 298 20.90 -1.63 9.53
C LYS A 298 19.98 -2.78 9.10
N VAL A 299 20.52 -3.66 8.28
CA VAL A 299 19.82 -4.89 7.91
C VAL A 299 20.05 -5.93 9.01
N PRO A 300 18.99 -6.52 9.59
CA PRO A 300 19.16 -7.50 10.66
C PRO A 300 19.82 -8.77 10.14
N ALA A 301 20.59 -9.45 11.01
CA ALA A 301 21.21 -10.73 10.68
C ALA A 301 20.17 -11.87 10.53
N ALA A 302 19.10 -11.81 11.33
CA ALA A 302 17.93 -12.68 11.22
C ALA A 302 16.79 -11.91 10.57
N VAL A 303 16.18 -12.47 9.53
CA VAL A 303 15.04 -11.88 8.82
C VAL A 303 13.77 -12.68 9.13
N GLY A 304 12.64 -11.98 9.10
CA GLY A 304 11.34 -12.53 9.49
C GLY A 304 10.89 -12.02 10.87
N LEU A 305 9.61 -12.18 11.14
CA LEU A 305 8.99 -11.65 12.36
C LEU A 305 8.87 -12.74 13.42
N ASP A 306 9.17 -12.38 14.68
CA ASP A 306 9.04 -13.28 15.83
C ASP A 306 7.57 -13.41 16.25
N ARG A 307 6.95 -14.50 15.81
CA ARG A 307 5.55 -14.86 16.10
C ARG A 307 5.28 -14.99 17.59
N ASP A 308 6.18 -15.64 18.33
CA ASP A 308 5.93 -15.95 19.74
C ASP A 308 6.04 -14.69 20.60
N ALA A 309 7.03 -13.84 20.33
CA ALA A 309 7.14 -12.51 20.93
C ALA A 309 5.93 -11.63 20.58
N GLY A 310 5.47 -11.65 19.34
CA GLY A 310 4.27 -10.93 18.91
C GLY A 310 3.01 -11.41 19.64
N ALA A 311 2.81 -12.72 19.75
CA ALA A 311 1.68 -13.29 20.47
C ALA A 311 1.72 -12.98 21.98
N ALA A 312 2.90 -13.02 22.59
CA ALA A 312 3.08 -12.64 24.00
C ALA A 312 2.70 -11.17 24.23
N LEU A 313 3.15 -10.27 23.38
CA LEU A 313 2.84 -8.83 23.52
C LEU A 313 1.35 -8.54 23.32
N ARG A 314 0.68 -9.20 22.38
CA ARG A 314 -0.77 -9.06 22.20
C ARG A 314 -1.55 -9.57 23.42
N ARG A 315 -1.13 -10.67 24.05
CA ARG A 315 -1.70 -11.11 25.32
C ARG A 315 -1.53 -10.05 26.41
N THR A 316 -0.32 -9.50 26.58
CA THR A 316 -0.05 -8.41 27.53
C THR A 316 -0.96 -7.19 27.25
N ALA A 317 -1.20 -6.85 25.99
CA ALA A 317 -2.10 -5.78 25.61
C ALA A 317 -3.53 -6.07 26.08
N SER A 318 -4.05 -7.29 25.81
CA SER A 318 -5.41 -7.72 26.18
C SER A 318 -5.58 -7.85 27.68
N GLU A 319 -4.63 -8.42 28.40
CA GLU A 319 -4.62 -8.51 29.87
C GLU A 319 -4.60 -7.13 30.53
N GLY A 320 -3.97 -6.16 29.89
CA GLY A 320 -3.99 -4.75 30.28
C GLY A 320 -5.25 -3.99 29.82
N GLY A 321 -6.29 -4.68 29.36
CA GLY A 321 -7.59 -4.11 29.03
C GLY A 321 -7.72 -3.51 27.62
N LEU A 322 -6.73 -3.71 26.74
CA LEU A 322 -6.83 -3.28 25.34
C LEU A 322 -7.49 -4.39 24.49
N ASP A 323 -8.69 -4.10 23.97
CA ASP A 323 -9.31 -4.95 22.95
C ASP A 323 -8.64 -4.70 21.59
N VAL A 324 -7.73 -5.62 21.22
CA VAL A 324 -6.94 -5.51 19.99
C VAL A 324 -7.80 -5.64 18.74
N ASP A 325 -8.85 -6.46 18.76
CA ASP A 325 -9.72 -6.67 17.60
C ASP A 325 -10.67 -5.49 17.38
N ALA A 326 -11.23 -4.94 18.47
CA ALA A 326 -12.00 -3.71 18.42
C ALA A 326 -11.13 -2.53 17.91
N LEU A 327 -9.88 -2.44 18.39
CA LEU A 327 -8.95 -1.41 17.94
C LEU A 327 -8.59 -1.57 16.45
N ALA A 328 -8.42 -2.78 15.94
CA ALA A 328 -8.20 -3.03 14.50
C ALA A 328 -9.35 -2.48 13.64
N THR A 329 -10.58 -2.75 14.09
CA THR A 329 -11.79 -2.24 13.42
C THR A 329 -11.85 -0.72 13.46
N GLN A 330 -11.58 -0.13 14.62
CA GLN A 330 -11.53 1.32 14.80
C GLN A 330 -10.48 1.97 13.89
N LEU A 331 -9.26 1.41 13.83
CA LEU A 331 -8.18 1.93 13.00
C LEU A 331 -8.51 1.87 11.50
N GLN A 332 -9.25 0.85 11.06
CA GLN A 332 -9.73 0.77 9.68
C GLN A 332 -10.74 1.89 9.37
N VAL A 333 -11.70 2.12 10.25
CA VAL A 333 -12.68 3.22 10.12
C VAL A 333 -12.00 4.58 10.13
N GLU A 334 -11.12 4.83 11.11
CA GLU A 334 -10.35 6.09 11.20
C GLU A 334 -9.45 6.29 9.98
N GLY A 335 -8.89 5.20 9.45
CA GLY A 335 -8.08 5.20 8.24
C GLY A 335 -8.86 5.66 7.01
N GLY A 336 -10.07 5.13 6.85
CA GLY A 336 -10.99 5.54 5.79
C GLY A 336 -11.43 7.00 5.93
N ALA A 337 -11.81 7.43 7.13
CA ALA A 337 -12.18 8.82 7.40
C ALA A 337 -11.02 9.81 7.10
N ALA A 338 -9.78 9.43 7.45
CA ALA A 338 -8.62 10.26 7.13
C ALA A 338 -8.38 10.38 5.61
N PHE A 339 -8.67 9.32 4.83
CA PHE A 339 -8.58 9.38 3.37
C PHE A 339 -9.67 10.27 2.76
N VAL A 340 -10.90 10.22 3.29
CA VAL A 340 -11.98 11.13 2.88
C VAL A 340 -11.57 12.59 3.15
N THR A 341 -11.10 12.89 4.35
CA THR A 341 -10.63 14.24 4.70
C THR A 341 -9.54 14.73 3.74
N ALA A 342 -8.56 13.88 3.44
CA ALA A 342 -7.48 14.25 2.53
C ALA A 342 -7.97 14.44 1.08
N TRP A 343 -8.95 13.67 0.65
CA TRP A 343 -9.60 13.81 -0.65
C TRP A 343 -10.36 15.13 -0.77
N ASP A 344 -11.17 15.46 0.25
CA ASP A 344 -11.89 16.74 0.32
C ASP A 344 -10.93 17.94 0.26
N GLU A 345 -9.81 17.85 0.97
CA GLU A 345 -8.78 18.89 0.93
C GLU A 345 -8.16 19.00 -0.47
N LEU A 346 -7.91 17.88 -1.15
CA LEU A 346 -7.37 17.87 -2.50
C LEU A 346 -8.34 18.51 -3.49
N LEU A 347 -9.63 18.17 -3.43
CA LEU A 347 -10.67 18.78 -4.26
C LEU A 347 -10.75 20.30 -4.04
N LYS A 348 -10.80 20.74 -2.77
CA LYS A 348 -10.79 22.18 -2.43
C LYS A 348 -9.56 22.92 -2.95
N ARG A 349 -8.38 22.27 -2.89
CA ARG A 349 -7.14 22.89 -3.43
C ARG A 349 -7.20 23.05 -4.93
N VAL A 350 -7.69 22.05 -5.64
CA VAL A 350 -7.89 22.14 -7.09
C VAL A 350 -8.91 23.22 -7.42
N GLU A 351 -9.98 23.37 -6.65
CA GLU A 351 -10.94 24.47 -6.79
C GLU A 351 -10.30 25.85 -6.52
N GLY A 352 -9.51 26.00 -5.48
CA GLY A 352 -8.93 27.26 -5.03
C GLY A 352 -7.74 27.78 -5.82
N LYS A 353 -7.00 26.93 -6.52
CA LYS A 353 -5.77 27.32 -7.25
C LYS A 353 -5.99 28.26 -8.45
N VAL A 354 -7.22 28.65 -8.75
CA VAL A 354 -7.57 29.50 -9.92
C VAL A 354 -8.03 30.90 -9.51
N THR A 355 -8.09 31.20 -8.23
CA THR A 355 -8.49 32.55 -7.71
C THR A 355 -7.30 33.40 -7.28
N ALA A 356 -6.06 33.01 -7.61
CA ALA A 356 -4.85 33.81 -7.31
C ALA A 356 -4.21 34.40 -8.58
#